data_c81065a63dbc21226f181daa42fab8d3
#
_entry.id   c81065a63dbc21226f181daa42fab8d3
#
_cell.length_a   1.000
_cell.length_b   1.000
_cell.length_c   1.000
_cell.angle_alpha   90.00
_cell.angle_beta   90.00
_cell.angle_gamma   90.00
#
_symmetry.space_group_name_H-M   'P 1'
#
loop_
_entity.id
_entity.type
_entity.pdbx_description
1 polymer ?
#
loop_
_entity_poly.entity_id
_entity_poly.type
_entity_poly.pdbx_seq_one_letter_code
_entity_poly.pdbx_strand_id
1 'polypeptide(L)'
;WMAQEALRIAVEFMTPVMLLSDGYIANGAEPWQVPKVEDLVPIRVEHPTELNSEDGYLPYLRDERLVRPWARAGTPGLMHRVGGLEKSDVTGNVDYDPNNHEHMSQVRAQKVANVADAIPEQDVFGAQDGDVLLLSWGGTFGSVRQAVKKLSEEGRSVGHAHLRYLNPFPRNLGELFERFETVLVAELNLGQLVQLIRSKFLIDAKQYNKIQGKPFRVSELIEAIESHL
;
A
#
# COMPACT_ATOMS: atom_id res chain seq x y z
N TRP A 1 10.83 8.98 3.25
CA TRP A 1 10.89 7.54 2.99
C TRP A 1 9.71 7.08 2.12
N MET A 2 8.46 7.37 2.46
CA MET A 2 7.29 6.95 1.65
C MET A 2 7.25 7.54 0.24
N ALA A 3 7.78 8.73 0.00
CA ALA A 3 7.88 9.29 -1.36
C ALA A 3 8.87 8.50 -2.24
N GLN A 4 10.00 8.09 -1.66
CA GLN A 4 10.97 7.23 -2.36
C GLN A 4 10.37 5.84 -2.64
N GLU A 5 9.66 5.28 -1.66
CA GLU A 5 8.99 4.00 -1.80
C GLU A 5 7.89 4.03 -2.89
N ALA A 6 7.11 5.10 -2.93
CA ALA A 6 6.12 5.30 -3.99
C ALA A 6 6.78 5.35 -5.38
N LEU A 7 7.93 6.04 -5.49
CA LEU A 7 8.70 6.08 -6.74
C LEU A 7 9.25 4.70 -7.09
N ARG A 8 9.81 3.95 -6.12
CA ARG A 8 10.31 2.59 -6.32
C ARG A 8 9.23 1.69 -6.91
N ILE A 9 8.06 1.63 -6.27
CA ILE A 9 6.94 0.80 -6.74
C ILE A 9 6.46 1.26 -8.13
N ALA A 10 6.33 2.57 -8.35
CA ALA A 10 5.87 3.10 -9.63
C ALA A 10 6.79 2.70 -10.78
N VAL A 11 8.09 2.71 -10.55
CA VAL A 11 9.11 2.40 -11.56
C VAL A 11 9.26 0.89 -11.75
N GLU A 12 9.40 0.13 -10.66
CA GLU A 12 9.63 -1.32 -10.72
C GLU A 12 8.41 -2.10 -11.24
N PHE A 13 7.20 -1.61 -10.98
CA PHE A 13 5.95 -2.25 -11.43
C PHE A 13 5.30 -1.57 -12.64
N MET A 14 5.90 -0.50 -13.17
CA MET A 14 5.30 0.31 -14.24
C MET A 14 3.80 0.60 -13.98
N THR A 15 3.51 1.17 -12.81
CA THR A 15 2.13 1.48 -12.39
C THR A 15 2.08 2.84 -11.69
N PRO A 16 1.01 3.60 -11.85
CA PRO A 16 0.82 4.80 -11.04
C PRO A 16 0.74 4.46 -9.56
N VAL A 17 1.36 5.29 -8.72
CA VAL A 17 1.28 5.20 -7.26
C VAL A 17 0.77 6.50 -6.69
N MET A 18 -0.27 6.43 -5.87
CA MET A 18 -0.85 7.58 -5.18
C MET A 18 -0.26 7.67 -3.77
N LEU A 19 0.56 8.69 -3.52
CA LEU A 19 1.05 9.01 -2.18
C LEU A 19 0.03 9.91 -1.49
N LEU A 20 -0.60 9.38 -0.46
CA LEU A 20 -1.59 10.11 0.34
C LEU A 20 -0.93 10.79 1.52
N SER A 21 -1.23 12.07 1.72
CA SER A 21 -0.81 12.86 2.89
C SER A 21 -1.99 13.64 3.42
N ASP A 22 -2.13 13.71 4.73
CA ASP A 22 -3.16 14.55 5.34
C ASP A 22 -2.67 15.99 5.60
N GLY A 23 -3.63 16.90 5.88
CA GLY A 23 -3.31 18.31 6.11
C GLY A 23 -2.45 18.57 7.35
N TYR A 24 -2.47 17.69 8.35
CA TYR A 24 -1.65 17.82 9.55
C TYR A 24 -0.17 17.55 9.24
N ILE A 25 0.12 16.46 8.53
CA ILE A 25 1.48 16.12 8.09
C ILE A 25 1.98 17.12 7.05
N ALA A 26 1.15 17.49 6.08
CA ALA A 26 1.55 18.36 4.97
C ALA A 26 1.85 19.81 5.40
N ASN A 27 1.26 20.28 6.51
CA ASN A 27 1.48 21.62 7.05
C ASN A 27 2.32 21.63 8.34
N GLY A 28 2.74 20.45 8.82
CA GLY A 28 3.63 20.32 9.96
C GLY A 28 5.07 20.70 9.61
N ALA A 29 5.82 21.09 10.63
CA ALA A 29 7.27 21.31 10.54
C ALA A 29 7.96 20.66 11.74
N GLU A 30 9.04 19.94 11.47
CA GLU A 30 9.85 19.31 12.50
C GLU A 30 11.33 19.33 12.11
N PRO A 31 12.28 19.26 13.06
CA PRO A 31 13.67 19.02 12.73
C PRO A 31 13.82 17.70 11.97
N TRP A 32 14.46 17.74 10.81
CA TRP A 32 14.64 16.59 9.97
C TRP A 32 16.11 16.40 9.60
N GLN A 33 16.64 15.23 9.88
CA GLN A 33 17.98 14.86 9.45
C GLN A 33 17.94 14.34 8.01
N VAL A 34 18.65 15.00 7.10
CA VAL A 34 18.77 14.53 5.72
C VAL A 34 19.40 13.13 5.72
N PRO A 35 18.74 12.13 5.16
CA PRO A 35 19.31 10.78 5.10
C PRO A 35 20.54 10.76 4.18
N LYS A 36 21.48 9.89 4.47
CA LYS A 36 22.60 9.66 3.57
C LYS A 36 22.13 8.85 2.37
N VAL A 37 22.80 9.05 1.23
CA VAL A 37 22.42 8.36 -0.02
C VAL A 37 22.53 6.84 0.11
N GLU A 38 23.50 6.35 0.86
CA GLU A 38 23.70 4.93 1.13
C GLU A 38 22.60 4.28 1.98
N ASP A 39 21.83 5.09 2.73
CA ASP A 39 20.70 4.62 3.55
C ASP A 39 19.39 4.55 2.75
N LEU A 40 19.39 5.04 1.53
CA LEU A 40 18.20 5.02 0.67
C LEU A 40 18.08 3.67 -0.05
N VAL A 41 16.86 3.18 -0.14
CA VAL A 41 16.57 1.95 -0.92
C VAL A 41 16.87 2.22 -2.39
N PRO A 42 17.77 1.45 -3.03
CA PRO A 42 18.08 1.65 -4.44
C PRO A 42 16.87 1.33 -5.32
N ILE A 43 16.55 2.23 -6.23
CA ILE A 43 15.52 2.01 -7.26
C ILE A 43 16.22 1.43 -8.48
N ARG A 44 15.85 0.20 -8.83
CA ARG A 44 16.44 -0.52 -9.97
C ARG A 44 15.49 -0.50 -11.15
N VAL A 45 15.99 -0.07 -12.29
CA VAL A 45 15.27 -0.13 -13.56
C VAL A 45 16.16 -0.82 -14.56
N GLU A 46 15.70 -1.94 -15.06
CA GLU A 46 16.34 -2.64 -16.15
C GLU A 46 15.66 -2.27 -17.47
N HIS A 47 16.46 -1.86 -18.44
CA HIS A 47 15.98 -1.56 -19.77
C HIS A 47 16.53 -2.60 -20.73
N PRO A 48 15.68 -3.34 -21.47
CA PRO A 48 16.13 -4.31 -22.46
C PRO A 48 16.91 -3.60 -23.56
N THR A 49 17.98 -4.24 -24.01
CA THR A 49 18.84 -3.81 -25.13
C THR A 49 18.77 -4.76 -26.31
N GLU A 50 18.14 -5.93 -26.12
CA GLU A 50 18.07 -7.01 -27.09
C GLU A 50 16.60 -7.45 -27.28
N LEU A 51 16.35 -8.18 -28.36
CA LEU A 51 15.05 -8.79 -28.63
C LEU A 51 14.75 -9.82 -27.53
N ASN A 52 13.48 -9.94 -27.15
CA ASN A 52 13.00 -10.89 -26.15
C ASN A 52 12.25 -12.09 -26.76
N SER A 53 12.26 -12.22 -28.07
CA SER A 53 11.79 -13.40 -28.79
C SER A 53 12.48 -13.54 -30.15
N GLU A 54 12.36 -14.72 -30.76
CA GLU A 54 12.87 -15.01 -32.12
C GLU A 54 12.14 -14.19 -33.19
N ASP A 55 10.86 -13.89 -32.97
CA ASP A 55 10.01 -13.14 -33.88
C ASP A 55 10.10 -11.61 -33.74
N GLY A 56 10.94 -11.14 -32.82
CA GLY A 56 11.14 -9.72 -32.60
C GLY A 56 10.91 -9.26 -31.14
N TYR A 57 10.71 -7.98 -30.96
CA TYR A 57 10.44 -7.41 -29.64
C TYR A 57 8.95 -7.48 -29.28
N LEU A 58 8.66 -8.15 -28.17
CA LEU A 58 7.33 -8.33 -27.62
C LEU A 58 7.14 -7.43 -26.39
N PRO A 59 6.59 -6.21 -26.54
CA PRO A 59 6.55 -5.19 -25.50
C PRO A 59 5.61 -5.49 -24.33
N TYR A 60 4.73 -6.49 -24.46
CA TYR A 60 3.80 -6.93 -23.42
C TYR A 60 4.06 -8.36 -22.95
N LEU A 61 5.20 -8.96 -23.34
CA LEU A 61 5.70 -10.21 -22.75
C LEU A 61 6.17 -9.91 -21.32
N ARG A 62 5.29 -10.16 -20.36
CA ARG A 62 5.46 -9.82 -18.93
C ARG A 62 6.32 -10.84 -18.21
N ASP A 63 6.97 -10.39 -17.15
CA ASP A 63 7.63 -11.26 -16.16
C ASP A 63 6.60 -11.95 -15.24
N GLU A 64 7.09 -12.73 -14.29
CA GLU A 64 6.27 -13.42 -13.27
C GLU A 64 5.50 -12.47 -12.35
N ARG A 65 5.95 -11.21 -12.21
CA ARG A 65 5.26 -10.15 -11.46
C ARG A 65 4.19 -9.44 -12.30
N LEU A 66 4.02 -9.86 -13.56
CA LEU A 66 3.17 -9.26 -14.58
C LEU A 66 3.63 -7.85 -15.01
N VAL A 67 4.92 -7.55 -14.83
CA VAL A 67 5.54 -6.32 -15.30
C VAL A 67 6.08 -6.52 -16.71
N ARG A 68 5.76 -5.62 -17.61
CA ARG A 68 6.27 -5.64 -18.97
C ARG A 68 7.68 -5.06 -19.07
N PRO A 69 8.49 -5.47 -20.06
CA PRO A 69 9.81 -4.90 -20.26
C PRO A 69 9.70 -3.41 -20.63
N TRP A 70 10.57 -2.58 -20.04
CA TRP A 70 10.59 -1.14 -20.26
C TRP A 70 11.71 -0.73 -21.21
N ALA A 71 11.48 -0.86 -22.52
CA ALA A 71 12.44 -0.42 -23.51
C ALA A 71 12.56 1.11 -23.56
N ARG A 72 13.77 1.62 -23.67
CA ARG A 72 14.01 3.04 -23.89
C ARG A 72 13.65 3.39 -25.33
N ALA A 73 13.02 4.56 -25.51
CA ALA A 73 12.76 5.08 -26.84
C ALA A 73 14.07 5.28 -27.61
N GLY A 74 14.12 4.82 -28.86
CA GLY A 74 15.31 4.87 -29.70
C GLY A 74 16.27 3.69 -29.60
N THR A 75 16.01 2.71 -28.73
CA THR A 75 16.82 1.46 -28.71
C THR A 75 16.61 0.69 -30.04
N PRO A 76 17.67 0.39 -30.79
CA PRO A 76 17.56 -0.30 -32.06
C PRO A 76 16.86 -1.68 -31.90
N GLY A 77 15.96 -2.00 -32.80
CA GLY A 77 15.21 -3.26 -32.80
C GLY A 77 14.06 -3.34 -31.81
N LEU A 78 13.96 -2.42 -30.82
CA LEU A 78 12.91 -2.46 -29.80
C LEU A 78 11.77 -1.46 -30.05
N MET A 79 11.61 -1.03 -31.27
CA MET A 79 10.51 -0.14 -31.68
C MET A 79 9.17 -0.84 -31.46
N HIS A 80 8.26 -0.18 -30.79
CA HIS A 80 6.92 -0.68 -30.53
C HIS A 80 5.92 0.45 -30.39
N ARG A 81 4.63 0.10 -30.46
CA ARG A 81 3.55 1.09 -30.34
C ARG A 81 3.38 1.53 -28.90
N VAL A 82 3.40 2.85 -28.67
CA VAL A 82 3.07 3.50 -27.41
C VAL A 82 1.83 4.36 -27.63
N GLY A 83 0.89 4.34 -26.68
CA GLY A 83 -0.34 5.14 -26.75
C GLY A 83 -1.43 4.62 -25.84
N GLY A 84 -2.53 5.37 -25.73
CA GLY A 84 -3.62 5.12 -24.77
C GLY A 84 -4.65 4.06 -25.20
N LEU A 85 -4.59 3.55 -26.42
CA LEU A 85 -5.51 2.49 -26.87
C LEU A 85 -5.17 1.16 -26.22
N GLU A 86 -6.16 0.30 -26.03
CA GLU A 86 -5.98 -1.07 -25.53
C GLU A 86 -5.03 -1.85 -26.43
N LYS A 87 -4.21 -2.67 -25.84
CA LYS A 87 -3.18 -3.47 -26.51
C LYS A 87 -3.48 -4.95 -26.35
N SER A 88 -3.18 -5.73 -27.39
CA SER A 88 -3.10 -7.17 -27.26
C SER A 88 -2.05 -7.55 -26.23
N ASP A 89 -2.34 -8.60 -25.48
CA ASP A 89 -1.32 -9.24 -24.65
C ASP A 89 -0.14 -9.73 -25.50
N VAL A 90 1.05 -9.78 -24.91
CA VAL A 90 2.32 -10.19 -25.51
C VAL A 90 2.79 -9.25 -26.63
N THR A 91 2.03 -9.07 -27.70
CA THR A 91 2.46 -8.35 -28.91
C THR A 91 2.39 -6.82 -28.76
N GLY A 92 1.48 -6.29 -27.94
CA GLY A 92 1.27 -4.86 -27.77
C GLY A 92 0.64 -4.15 -28.99
N ASN A 93 0.07 -4.89 -29.94
CA ASN A 93 -0.72 -4.31 -31.03
C ASN A 93 -2.03 -3.72 -30.50
N VAL A 94 -2.60 -2.73 -31.20
CA VAL A 94 -3.93 -2.23 -30.84
C VAL A 94 -4.95 -3.34 -31.06
N ASP A 95 -5.81 -3.53 -30.07
CA ASP A 95 -6.78 -4.60 -30.05
C ASP A 95 -8.12 -4.10 -29.50
N TYR A 96 -9.20 -4.46 -30.16
CA TYR A 96 -10.58 -4.10 -29.78
C TYR A 96 -11.41 -5.33 -29.38
N ASP A 97 -10.77 -6.51 -29.27
CA ASP A 97 -11.45 -7.73 -28.83
C ASP A 97 -11.89 -7.60 -27.37
N PRO A 98 -13.18 -7.82 -27.04
CA PRO A 98 -13.67 -7.70 -25.68
C PRO A 98 -13.06 -8.73 -24.72
N ASN A 99 -12.68 -9.92 -25.19
CA ASN A 99 -12.02 -10.91 -24.34
C ASN A 99 -10.58 -10.47 -23.99
N ASN A 100 -9.87 -9.86 -24.97
CA ASN A 100 -8.56 -9.25 -24.67
C ASN A 100 -8.69 -8.11 -23.66
N HIS A 101 -9.72 -7.28 -23.76
CA HIS A 101 -9.96 -6.21 -22.79
C HIS A 101 -10.20 -6.75 -21.38
N GLU A 102 -11.02 -7.79 -21.23
CA GLU A 102 -11.26 -8.44 -19.94
C GLU A 102 -9.96 -9.02 -19.38
N HIS A 103 -9.25 -9.81 -20.18
CA HIS A 103 -7.94 -10.39 -19.81
C HIS A 103 -6.94 -9.31 -19.37
N MET A 104 -6.75 -8.26 -20.16
CA MET A 104 -5.83 -7.18 -19.85
C MET A 104 -6.22 -6.41 -18.58
N SER A 105 -7.51 -6.29 -18.29
CA SER A 105 -8.02 -5.68 -17.05
C SER A 105 -7.68 -6.55 -15.84
N GLN A 106 -7.86 -7.88 -15.94
CA GLN A 106 -7.50 -8.83 -14.90
C GLN A 106 -5.98 -8.85 -14.65
N VAL A 107 -5.16 -8.87 -15.71
CA VAL A 107 -3.70 -8.81 -15.62
C VAL A 107 -3.22 -7.53 -14.92
N ARG A 108 -3.81 -6.38 -15.24
CA ARG A 108 -3.48 -5.11 -14.55
C ARG A 108 -3.86 -5.14 -13.08
N ALA A 109 -5.01 -5.68 -12.73
CA ALA A 109 -5.45 -5.84 -11.35
C ALA A 109 -4.51 -6.79 -10.58
N GLN A 110 -4.17 -7.93 -11.18
CA GLN A 110 -3.26 -8.89 -10.57
C GLN A 110 -1.84 -8.34 -10.40
N LYS A 111 -1.32 -7.56 -11.37
CA LYS A 111 -0.04 -6.87 -11.23
C LYS A 111 -0.02 -5.96 -10.00
N VAL A 112 -1.08 -5.20 -9.76
CA VAL A 112 -1.18 -4.36 -8.56
C VAL A 112 -1.24 -5.21 -7.30
N ALA A 113 -1.98 -6.33 -7.31
CA ALA A 113 -2.03 -7.25 -6.18
C ALA A 113 -0.65 -7.87 -5.87
N ASN A 114 0.15 -8.18 -6.90
CA ASN A 114 1.50 -8.74 -6.76
C ASN A 114 2.50 -7.76 -6.11
N VAL A 115 2.20 -6.45 -6.07
CA VAL A 115 3.02 -5.49 -5.31
C VAL A 115 3.11 -5.88 -3.84
N ALA A 116 2.11 -6.61 -3.31
CA ALA A 116 2.12 -7.11 -1.94
C ALA A 116 3.32 -8.00 -1.60
N ASP A 117 3.94 -8.64 -2.60
CA ASP A 117 5.15 -9.47 -2.43
C ASP A 117 6.44 -8.63 -2.35
N ALA A 118 6.37 -7.38 -2.74
CA ALA A 118 7.50 -6.45 -2.79
C ALA A 118 7.45 -5.35 -1.71
N ILE A 119 6.46 -5.41 -0.82
CA ILE A 119 6.32 -4.52 0.33
C ILE A 119 6.50 -5.31 1.63
N PRO A 120 6.93 -4.65 2.73
CA PRO A 120 7.12 -5.34 4.00
C PRO A 120 5.77 -5.82 4.57
N GLU A 121 5.85 -6.86 5.37
CA GLU A 121 4.75 -7.27 6.23
C GLU A 121 4.38 -6.17 7.23
N GLN A 122 3.12 -6.18 7.67
CA GLN A 122 2.64 -5.26 8.69
C GLN A 122 3.17 -5.69 10.06
N ASP A 123 3.83 -4.77 10.73
CA ASP A 123 4.26 -4.92 12.13
C ASP A 123 3.18 -4.46 13.11
N VAL A 124 3.24 -4.99 14.33
CA VAL A 124 2.38 -4.59 15.45
C VAL A 124 3.25 -4.07 16.58
N PHE A 125 2.91 -2.93 17.12
CA PHE A 125 3.48 -2.40 18.36
C PHE A 125 2.57 -2.71 19.55
N GLY A 126 3.15 -3.06 20.69
CA GLY A 126 2.44 -3.48 21.89
C GLY A 126 2.20 -4.99 21.88
N ALA A 127 1.04 -5.43 22.33
CA ALA A 127 0.68 -6.84 22.31
C ALA A 127 0.66 -7.39 20.87
N GLN A 128 1.12 -8.62 20.69
CA GLN A 128 1.13 -9.30 19.38
C GLN A 128 -0.16 -10.10 19.14
N ASP A 129 -0.92 -10.31 20.19
CA ASP A 129 -2.25 -10.92 20.28
C ASP A 129 -2.97 -10.35 21.51
N GLY A 130 -4.28 -10.51 21.58
CA GLY A 130 -5.07 -10.10 22.75
C GLY A 130 -6.40 -9.42 22.44
N ASP A 131 -6.78 -8.45 23.26
CA ASP A 131 -8.15 -7.92 23.26
C ASP A 131 -8.43 -7.00 22.07
N VAL A 132 -7.59 -5.96 21.86
CA VAL A 132 -7.85 -4.95 20.84
C VAL A 132 -6.64 -4.66 19.97
N LEU A 133 -6.79 -4.79 18.65
CA LEU A 133 -5.87 -4.25 17.66
C LEU A 133 -6.38 -2.89 17.19
N LEU A 134 -5.63 -1.83 17.48
CA LEU A 134 -5.91 -0.51 16.94
C LEU A 134 -5.24 -0.37 15.56
N LEU A 135 -6.06 -0.26 14.52
CA LEU A 135 -5.61 -0.03 13.15
C LEU A 135 -5.69 1.46 12.82
N SER A 136 -4.62 2.00 12.26
CA SER A 136 -4.56 3.42 11.90
C SER A 136 -3.73 3.67 10.65
N TRP A 137 -3.76 4.89 10.11
CA TRP A 137 -2.98 5.32 8.96
C TRP A 137 -2.79 6.84 8.93
N GLY A 138 -1.84 7.34 8.14
CA GLY A 138 -1.61 8.78 7.96
C GLY A 138 -1.20 9.50 9.25
N GLY A 139 -1.76 10.68 9.50
CA GLY A 139 -1.44 11.55 10.64
C GLY A 139 -1.89 11.05 12.01
N THR A 140 -2.53 9.88 12.09
CA THR A 140 -3.00 9.31 13.36
C THR A 140 -1.93 8.57 14.15
N PHE A 141 -0.76 8.30 13.55
CA PHE A 141 0.30 7.46 14.11
C PHE A 141 0.67 7.82 15.56
N GLY A 142 1.03 9.09 15.81
CA GLY A 142 1.56 9.52 17.10
C GLY A 142 0.58 9.37 18.24
N SER A 143 -0.67 9.81 18.04
CA SER A 143 -1.72 9.72 19.05
C SER A 143 -2.11 8.29 19.37
N VAL A 144 -2.26 7.45 18.33
CA VAL A 144 -2.59 6.03 18.47
C VAL A 144 -1.46 5.27 19.17
N ARG A 145 -0.21 5.49 18.72
CA ARG A 145 0.98 4.89 19.33
C ARG A 145 1.09 5.18 20.82
N GLN A 146 0.83 6.44 21.21
CA GLN A 146 0.92 6.87 22.59
C GLN A 146 -0.23 6.31 23.45
N ALA A 147 -1.44 6.16 22.90
CA ALA A 147 -2.57 5.55 23.61
C ALA A 147 -2.29 4.07 23.90
N VAL A 148 -1.89 3.30 22.90
CA VAL A 148 -1.53 1.89 23.05
C VAL A 148 -0.37 1.71 24.01
N LYS A 149 0.67 2.57 23.94
CA LYS A 149 1.80 2.52 24.90
C LYS A 149 1.32 2.64 26.34
N LYS A 150 0.47 3.61 26.66
CA LYS A 150 -0.05 3.81 28.02
C LYS A 150 -0.86 2.61 28.51
N LEU A 151 -1.78 2.10 27.68
CA LEU A 151 -2.59 0.94 28.04
C LEU A 151 -1.73 -0.32 28.24
N SER A 152 -0.68 -0.51 27.42
CA SER A 152 0.27 -1.61 27.60
C SER A 152 1.08 -1.49 28.91
N GLU A 153 1.46 -0.27 29.30
CA GLU A 153 2.11 0.00 30.61
C GLU A 153 1.17 -0.28 31.78
N GLU A 154 -0.13 -0.23 31.59
CA GLU A 154 -1.18 -0.59 32.55
C GLU A 154 -1.54 -2.09 32.51
N GLY A 155 -0.86 -2.88 31.68
CA GLY A 155 -1.03 -4.33 31.55
C GLY A 155 -2.19 -4.78 30.66
N ARG A 156 -2.71 -3.89 29.80
CA ARG A 156 -3.76 -4.23 28.82
C ARG A 156 -3.15 -4.90 27.58
N SER A 157 -3.83 -5.92 27.05
CA SER A 157 -3.43 -6.64 25.83
C SER A 157 -3.90 -5.90 24.56
N VAL A 158 -3.26 -4.76 24.27
CA VAL A 158 -3.59 -3.92 23.13
C VAL A 158 -2.43 -3.80 22.15
N GLY A 159 -2.72 -3.90 20.84
CA GLY A 159 -1.76 -3.75 19.77
C GLY A 159 -2.07 -2.55 18.86
N HIS A 160 -1.06 -2.04 18.19
CA HIS A 160 -1.18 -0.99 17.18
C HIS A 160 -0.54 -1.40 15.87
N ALA A 161 -1.32 -1.52 14.80
CA ALA A 161 -0.87 -1.67 13.44
C ALA A 161 -1.11 -0.36 12.67
N HIS A 162 -0.03 0.25 12.18
CA HIS A 162 -0.12 1.48 11.40
C HIS A 162 0.13 1.21 9.92
N LEU A 163 -0.92 1.30 9.11
CA LEU A 163 -0.86 1.00 7.69
C LEU A 163 -0.16 2.11 6.92
N ARG A 164 0.85 1.71 6.14
CA ARG A 164 1.53 2.56 5.15
C ARG A 164 1.12 2.23 3.72
N TYR A 165 0.61 1.01 3.50
CA TYR A 165 0.14 0.51 2.21
C TYR A 165 -1.34 0.16 2.31
N LEU A 166 -2.15 0.78 1.45
CA LEU A 166 -3.61 0.63 1.48
C LEU A 166 -4.14 -0.17 0.29
N ASN A 167 -3.40 -0.19 -0.83
CA ASN A 167 -3.73 -0.99 -2.01
C ASN A 167 -2.46 -1.30 -2.82
N PRO A 168 -1.95 -2.54 -2.78
CA PRO A 168 -2.44 -3.63 -1.96
C PRO A 168 -2.14 -3.45 -0.46
N PHE A 169 -2.88 -4.14 0.39
CA PHE A 169 -2.52 -4.31 1.79
C PHE A 169 -1.35 -5.29 1.94
N PRO A 170 -0.55 -5.19 3.02
CA PRO A 170 0.43 -6.21 3.39
C PRO A 170 -0.21 -7.61 3.50
N ARG A 171 0.52 -8.66 3.08
CA ARG A 171 -0.04 -10.01 2.97
C ARG A 171 -0.51 -10.60 4.29
N ASN A 172 0.21 -10.31 5.37
CA ASN A 172 -0.08 -10.85 6.70
C ASN A 172 -1.22 -10.14 7.44
N LEU A 173 -1.85 -9.11 6.85
CA LEU A 173 -2.81 -8.28 7.56
C LEU A 173 -4.05 -9.06 8.04
N GLY A 174 -4.53 -10.03 7.25
CA GLY A 174 -5.64 -10.91 7.64
C GLY A 174 -5.31 -11.75 8.87
N GLU A 175 -4.12 -12.36 8.89
CA GLU A 175 -3.64 -13.17 10.02
C GLU A 175 -3.46 -12.33 11.29
N LEU A 176 -3.09 -11.05 11.16
CA LEU A 176 -3.01 -10.14 12.30
C LEU A 176 -4.38 -9.88 12.92
N PHE A 177 -5.42 -9.78 12.10
CA PHE A 177 -6.79 -9.58 12.61
C PHE A 177 -7.30 -10.79 13.42
N GLU A 178 -6.88 -11.99 13.06
CA GLU A 178 -7.28 -13.23 13.76
C GLU A 178 -6.63 -13.38 15.15
N ARG A 179 -5.59 -12.60 15.45
CA ARG A 179 -4.88 -12.64 16.74
C ARG A 179 -5.54 -11.78 17.82
N PHE A 180 -6.52 -10.96 17.46
CA PHE A 180 -7.18 -10.06 18.40
C PHE A 180 -8.68 -10.26 18.40
N GLU A 181 -9.30 -10.11 19.57
CA GLU A 181 -10.76 -10.24 19.70
C GLU A 181 -11.50 -9.11 18.98
N THR A 182 -10.96 -7.91 19.03
CA THR A 182 -11.52 -6.73 18.36
C THR A 182 -10.49 -6.01 17.50
N VAL A 183 -10.86 -5.68 16.27
CA VAL A 183 -10.12 -4.75 15.40
C VAL A 183 -10.84 -3.41 15.40
N LEU A 184 -10.19 -2.38 15.96
CA LEU A 184 -10.72 -1.02 16.04
C LEU A 184 -9.97 -0.10 15.07
N VAL A 185 -10.66 0.47 14.08
CA VAL A 185 -10.07 1.36 13.08
C VAL A 185 -10.27 2.81 13.47
N ALA A 186 -9.18 3.54 13.73
CA ALA A 186 -9.19 4.95 14.11
C ALA A 186 -8.87 5.85 12.92
N GLU A 187 -9.85 6.66 12.47
CA GLU A 187 -9.74 7.49 11.28
C GLU A 187 -10.21 8.93 11.50
N LEU A 188 -9.49 9.88 10.88
CA LEU A 188 -9.89 11.31 10.85
C LEU A 188 -10.80 11.62 9.65
N ASN A 189 -11.69 10.68 9.32
CA ASN A 189 -12.63 10.75 8.22
C ASN A 189 -13.92 9.96 8.57
N LEU A 190 -14.80 9.74 7.59
CA LEU A 190 -16.08 9.06 7.78
C LEU A 190 -15.99 7.51 7.79
N GLY A 191 -14.79 6.93 7.85
CA GLY A 191 -14.62 5.48 7.91
C GLY A 191 -14.33 4.84 6.54
N GLN A 192 -13.52 5.48 5.71
CA GLN A 192 -13.17 4.94 4.41
C GLN A 192 -12.32 3.65 4.52
N LEU A 193 -11.34 3.63 5.43
CA LEU A 193 -10.51 2.45 5.61
C LEU A 193 -11.29 1.29 6.23
N VAL A 194 -12.12 1.54 7.25
CA VAL A 194 -12.90 0.47 7.88
C VAL A 194 -13.83 -0.23 6.87
N GLN A 195 -14.37 0.50 5.90
CA GLN A 195 -15.18 -0.09 4.84
C GLN A 195 -14.36 -1.02 3.95
N LEU A 196 -13.14 -0.63 3.59
CA LEU A 196 -12.23 -1.47 2.81
C LEU A 196 -11.80 -2.73 3.59
N ILE A 197 -11.51 -2.59 4.88
CA ILE A 197 -11.15 -3.70 5.77
C ILE A 197 -12.32 -4.70 5.87
N ARG A 198 -13.53 -4.21 6.16
CA ARG A 198 -14.74 -5.06 6.23
C ARG A 198 -15.00 -5.80 4.93
N SER A 199 -14.91 -5.09 3.80
CA SER A 199 -15.16 -5.67 2.47
C SER A 199 -14.13 -6.72 2.08
N LYS A 200 -12.84 -6.48 2.37
CA LYS A 200 -11.75 -7.35 1.93
C LYS A 200 -11.55 -8.57 2.82
N PHE A 201 -11.70 -8.40 4.14
CA PHE A 201 -11.41 -9.45 5.12
C PHE A 201 -12.65 -10.08 5.74
N LEU A 202 -13.85 -9.54 5.46
CA LEU A 202 -15.15 -10.03 5.95
C LEU A 202 -15.20 -10.13 7.48
N ILE A 203 -14.58 -9.18 8.18
CA ILE A 203 -14.56 -9.08 9.64
C ILE A 203 -15.45 -7.93 10.13
N ASP A 204 -15.94 -8.03 11.36
CA ASP A 204 -16.70 -6.97 12.03
C ASP A 204 -15.74 -5.96 12.68
N ALA A 205 -14.89 -5.32 11.88
CA ALA A 205 -14.02 -4.26 12.38
C ALA A 205 -14.85 -3.11 12.93
N LYS A 206 -14.53 -2.65 14.14
CA LYS A 206 -15.16 -1.48 14.77
C LYS A 206 -14.53 -0.21 14.23
N GLN A 207 -15.21 0.93 14.42
CA GLN A 207 -14.70 2.20 13.91
C GLN A 207 -14.73 3.27 15.00
N TYR A 208 -13.70 4.10 15.01
CA TYR A 208 -13.65 5.32 15.79
C TYR A 208 -13.27 6.50 14.90
N ASN A 209 -14.25 7.33 14.55
CA ASN A 209 -14.11 8.39 13.56
C ASN A 209 -14.16 9.77 14.21
N LYS A 210 -13.29 10.69 13.76
CA LYS A 210 -13.29 12.09 14.19
C LYS A 210 -13.11 13.00 12.98
N ILE A 211 -14.07 13.92 12.77
CA ILE A 211 -14.06 14.83 11.62
C ILE A 211 -14.15 16.28 12.15
N GLN A 212 -13.10 16.74 12.79
CA GLN A 212 -13.06 18.05 13.43
C GLN A 212 -11.91 18.94 12.92
N GLY A 213 -11.16 18.48 11.92
CA GLY A 213 -9.94 19.17 11.47
C GLY A 213 -8.84 19.21 12.54
N LYS A 214 -8.86 18.27 13.50
CA LYS A 214 -7.91 18.16 14.61
C LYS A 214 -7.49 16.72 14.79
N PRO A 215 -6.22 16.44 15.18
CA PRO A 215 -5.78 15.09 15.51
C PRO A 215 -6.57 14.51 16.69
N PHE A 216 -6.51 13.20 16.86
CA PHE A 216 -7.00 12.54 18.07
C PHE A 216 -6.22 13.00 19.29
N ARG A 217 -6.93 13.16 20.43
CA ARG A 217 -6.30 13.21 21.75
C ARG A 217 -6.03 11.78 22.21
N VAL A 218 -4.96 11.60 22.96
CA VAL A 218 -4.62 10.28 23.53
C VAL A 218 -5.73 9.77 24.45
N SER A 219 -6.36 10.66 25.25
CA SER A 219 -7.49 10.29 26.13
C SER A 219 -8.71 9.79 25.35
N GLU A 220 -9.05 10.45 24.23
CA GLU A 220 -10.19 10.02 23.38
C GLU A 220 -9.97 8.59 22.84
N LEU A 221 -8.72 8.27 22.48
CA LEU A 221 -8.38 6.94 21.99
C LEU A 221 -8.36 5.88 23.11
N ILE A 222 -7.90 6.24 24.31
CA ILE A 222 -7.93 5.36 25.48
C ILE A 222 -9.39 5.01 25.80
N GLU A 223 -10.27 6.00 25.92
CA GLU A 223 -11.71 5.80 26.17
C GLU A 223 -12.36 4.91 25.10
N ALA A 224 -12.00 5.14 23.81
CA ALA A 224 -12.50 4.33 22.72
C ALA A 224 -12.01 2.86 22.79
N ILE A 225 -10.75 2.63 23.13
CA ILE A 225 -10.20 1.27 23.30
C ILE A 225 -10.87 0.58 24.50
N GLU A 226 -10.95 1.24 25.65
CA GLU A 226 -11.52 0.70 26.88
C GLU A 226 -12.99 0.28 26.73
N SER A 227 -13.73 0.92 25.82
CA SER A 227 -15.12 0.51 25.51
C SER A 227 -15.22 -0.83 24.75
N HIS A 228 -14.08 -1.40 24.37
CA HIS A 228 -13.96 -2.67 23.65
C HIS A 228 -13.09 -3.71 24.37
N LEU A 229 -12.64 -3.38 25.59
CA LEU A 229 -11.99 -4.32 26.52
C LEU A 229 -13.07 -4.96 27.44
#